data_8a0a52df1ae1c3bc25aff66490c613a4
#
_entry.id   8a0a52df1ae1c3bc25aff66490c613a4
#
_cell.length_a   1.000
_cell.length_b   1.000
_cell.length_c   1.000
_cell.angle_alpha   90.00
_cell.angle_beta   90.00
_cell.angle_gamma   90.00
#
_symmetry.space_group_name_H-M   'P 1'
#
loop_
_entity.id
_entity.type
_entity.pdbx_description
1 polymer ?
#
loop_
_entity_poly.entity_id
_entity_poly.type
_entity_poly.pdbx_seq_one_letter_code
_entity_poly.pdbx_strand_id
1 'polypeptide(L)'
;MVHTHSLSLLPRNAHFVPFVELRQSLASKVAAISPYADQLMHFILNFRRADGSEADIEMALHEALANAVVHGNGENSCKHVYVTCRCYMDGEVVITVRDEGRGFDPSVLVDPTFRDNLLITHGRGIYLMKTLMDEVSFEEGGAVVMMRKKANANSAEQRKP
;
A
#
# COMPACT_ATOMS: atom_id res chain seq x y z
N MET A 1 16.19 -22.58 -12.04
CA MET A 1 16.94 -21.34 -12.30
C MET A 1 16.31 -20.25 -11.49
N VAL A 2 16.94 -19.84 -10.42
CA VAL A 2 16.42 -18.85 -9.47
C VAL A 2 16.89 -17.49 -9.97
N HIS A 3 15.96 -16.65 -10.44
CA HIS A 3 16.28 -15.26 -10.79
C HIS A 3 16.35 -14.42 -9.52
N THR A 4 17.59 -14.14 -9.12
CA THR A 4 17.93 -13.09 -8.17
C THR A 4 17.65 -11.73 -8.79
N HIS A 5 16.56 -11.04 -8.41
CA HIS A 5 16.35 -9.64 -8.75
C HIS A 5 16.83 -8.74 -7.60
N SER A 6 17.82 -7.99 -7.99
CA SER A 6 18.39 -6.75 -7.45
C SER A 6 17.80 -6.19 -6.14
N LEU A 7 18.59 -6.31 -5.09
CA LEU A 7 18.48 -5.73 -3.74
C LEU A 7 18.90 -4.24 -3.70
N SER A 8 18.35 -3.35 -4.52
CA SER A 8 18.90 -2.00 -4.62
C SER A 8 18.12 -0.86 -3.95
N LEU A 9 17.08 -1.14 -3.15
CA LEU A 9 16.32 -0.09 -2.45
C LEU A 9 15.97 -0.43 -0.99
N LEU A 10 16.84 -1.15 -0.27
CA LEU A 10 16.70 -1.24 1.17
C LEU A 10 17.38 -0.03 1.82
N PRO A 11 16.72 0.71 2.73
CA PRO A 11 17.39 1.75 3.51
C PRO A 11 18.52 1.13 4.31
N ARG A 12 19.67 1.80 4.34
CA ARG A 12 20.96 1.30 4.89
C ARG A 12 21.01 1.06 6.40
N ASN A 13 19.89 1.04 7.12
CA ASN A 13 19.79 0.77 8.56
C ASN A 13 18.83 -0.37 8.89
N ALA A 14 18.68 -1.35 8.01
CA ALA A 14 17.95 -2.56 8.37
C ALA A 14 18.80 -3.39 9.32
N HIS A 15 18.50 -3.37 10.61
CA HIS A 15 18.79 -4.51 11.47
C HIS A 15 18.26 -5.74 10.72
N PHE A 16 19.06 -6.83 10.63
CA PHE A 16 18.66 -8.11 10.05
C PHE A 16 17.57 -8.75 10.91
N VAL A 17 16.36 -8.24 10.81
CA VAL A 17 15.19 -8.73 11.53
C VAL A 17 14.40 -9.58 10.56
N PRO A 18 14.06 -10.83 10.89
CA PRO A 18 13.26 -11.67 10.01
C PRO A 18 11.96 -10.97 9.68
N PHE A 19 11.54 -11.01 8.42
CA PHE A 19 10.27 -10.47 7.96
C PHE A 19 9.43 -11.54 7.30
N VAL A 20 8.14 -11.31 7.24
CA VAL A 20 7.19 -12.15 6.50
C VAL A 20 6.73 -11.38 5.27
N GLU A 21 6.72 -12.03 4.12
CA GLU A 21 6.25 -11.46 2.86
C GLU A 21 5.11 -12.31 2.31
N LEU A 22 4.04 -11.64 1.91
CA LEU A 22 2.92 -12.19 1.16
C LEU A 22 2.90 -11.56 -0.23
N ARG A 23 2.80 -12.38 -1.27
CA ARG A 23 2.58 -11.94 -2.66
C ARG A 23 1.34 -12.60 -3.19
N GLN A 24 0.41 -11.81 -3.65
CA GLN A 24 -0.87 -12.26 -4.21
C GLN A 24 -1.29 -11.37 -5.37
N SER A 25 -2.28 -11.85 -6.12
CA SER A 25 -2.96 -11.05 -7.12
C SER A 25 -4.46 -11.20 -6.99
N LEU A 26 -5.19 -10.16 -7.39
CA LEU A 26 -6.64 -10.19 -7.48
C LEU A 26 -7.07 -9.80 -8.89
N ALA A 27 -8.22 -10.33 -9.32
CA ALA A 27 -8.82 -9.92 -10.58
C ALA A 27 -9.22 -8.44 -10.51
N SER A 28 -9.06 -7.71 -11.61
CA SER A 28 -9.39 -6.28 -11.70
C SER A 28 -10.90 -6.05 -11.76
N LYS A 29 -11.56 -6.29 -10.62
CA LYS A 29 -13.01 -6.10 -10.42
C LYS A 29 -13.24 -5.38 -9.10
N VAL A 30 -14.12 -4.37 -9.10
CA VAL A 30 -14.47 -3.62 -7.88
C VAL A 30 -14.95 -4.54 -6.76
N ALA A 31 -15.76 -5.55 -7.09
CA ALA A 31 -16.26 -6.52 -6.10
C ALA A 31 -15.17 -7.38 -5.42
N ALA A 32 -13.95 -7.42 -5.98
CA ALA A 32 -12.84 -8.17 -5.38
C ALA A 32 -12.07 -7.35 -4.35
N ILE A 33 -12.24 -6.02 -4.30
CA ILE A 33 -11.44 -5.13 -3.46
C ILE A 33 -11.64 -5.43 -1.97
N SER A 34 -12.89 -5.32 -1.47
CA SER A 34 -13.15 -5.48 -0.04
C SER A 34 -12.80 -6.88 0.48
N PRO A 35 -13.20 -7.99 -0.15
CA PRO A 35 -12.80 -9.32 0.32
C PRO A 35 -11.28 -9.51 0.36
N TYR A 36 -10.57 -8.92 -0.61
CA TYR A 36 -9.11 -9.00 -0.63
C TYR A 36 -8.47 -8.14 0.46
N ALA A 37 -8.97 -6.92 0.67
CA ALA A 37 -8.48 -6.03 1.73
C ALA A 37 -8.66 -6.68 3.10
N ASP A 38 -9.82 -7.28 3.37
CA ASP A 38 -10.08 -8.02 4.62
C ASP A 38 -9.07 -9.15 4.84
N GLN A 39 -8.80 -9.96 3.81
CA GLN A 39 -7.81 -11.03 3.89
C GLN A 39 -6.40 -10.51 4.18
N LEU A 40 -6.00 -9.42 3.51
CA LEU A 40 -4.69 -8.82 3.72
C LEU A 40 -4.57 -8.20 5.10
N MET A 41 -5.63 -7.55 5.61
CA MET A 41 -5.64 -7.02 6.98
C MET A 41 -5.53 -8.13 8.01
N HIS A 42 -6.23 -9.25 7.83
CA HIS A 42 -6.04 -10.44 8.69
C HIS A 42 -4.59 -10.94 8.68
N PHE A 43 -3.95 -10.99 7.51
CA PHE A 43 -2.55 -11.35 7.43
C PHE A 43 -1.67 -10.37 8.21
N ILE A 44 -1.85 -9.06 8.01
CA ILE A 44 -1.08 -8.02 8.71
C ILE A 44 -1.22 -8.16 10.23
N LEU A 45 -2.45 -8.32 10.74
CA LEU A 45 -2.73 -8.42 12.16
C LEU A 45 -2.15 -9.68 12.82
N ASN A 46 -1.86 -10.73 12.08
CA ASN A 46 -1.18 -11.91 12.59
C ASN A 46 0.32 -11.67 12.89
N PHE A 47 0.93 -10.71 12.20
CA PHE A 47 2.38 -10.45 12.30
C PHE A 47 2.69 -9.08 12.92
N ARG A 48 1.73 -8.19 12.95
CA ARG A 48 1.84 -6.85 13.54
C ARG A 48 0.95 -6.74 14.77
N ARG A 49 1.52 -6.27 15.87
CA ARG A 49 0.69 -5.94 17.04
C ARG A 49 -0.17 -4.72 16.73
N ALA A 50 -1.40 -4.76 17.24
CA ALA A 50 -2.29 -3.60 17.19
C ALA A 50 -1.62 -2.40 17.90
N ASP A 51 -1.57 -1.27 17.20
CA ASP A 51 -0.97 -0.03 17.69
C ASP A 51 -1.83 1.21 17.43
N GLY A 52 -3.08 0.98 16.98
CA GLY A 52 -4.06 2.01 16.66
C GLY A 52 -3.96 2.57 15.24
N SER A 53 -3.07 2.02 14.39
CA SER A 53 -2.94 2.45 13.00
C SER A 53 -3.58 1.49 11.99
N GLU A 54 -4.34 0.51 12.46
CA GLU A 54 -4.96 -0.52 11.62
C GLU A 54 -5.95 0.08 10.64
N ALA A 55 -6.80 1.00 11.11
CA ALA A 55 -7.78 1.70 10.27
C ALA A 55 -7.11 2.57 9.19
N ASP A 56 -5.96 3.18 9.50
CA ASP A 56 -5.17 3.95 8.55
C ASP A 56 -4.66 3.06 7.41
N ILE A 57 -4.12 1.88 7.78
CA ILE A 57 -3.59 0.91 6.80
C ILE A 57 -4.73 0.37 5.93
N GLU A 58 -5.84 -0.01 6.55
CA GLU A 58 -7.02 -0.54 5.84
C GLU A 58 -7.57 0.46 4.83
N MET A 59 -7.76 1.71 5.25
CA MET A 59 -8.27 2.77 4.38
C MET A 59 -7.31 3.09 3.25
N ALA A 60 -6.00 3.21 3.52
CA ALA A 60 -5.00 3.43 2.49
C ALA A 60 -4.92 2.27 1.50
N LEU A 61 -5.05 1.02 1.98
CA LEU A 61 -5.09 -0.17 1.13
C LEU A 61 -6.31 -0.16 0.21
N HIS A 62 -7.51 0.16 0.72
CA HIS A 62 -8.72 0.29 -0.08
C HIS A 62 -8.55 1.31 -1.21
N GLU A 63 -7.98 2.48 -0.91
CA GLU A 63 -7.72 3.52 -1.91
C GLU A 63 -6.71 3.06 -2.96
N ALA A 64 -5.63 2.41 -2.55
CA ALA A 64 -4.63 1.88 -3.49
C ALA A 64 -5.21 0.81 -4.43
N LEU A 65 -6.01 -0.11 -3.89
CA LEU A 65 -6.69 -1.15 -4.68
C LEU A 65 -7.74 -0.56 -5.62
N ALA A 66 -8.53 0.42 -5.16
CA ALA A 66 -9.52 1.10 -5.99
C ALA A 66 -8.84 1.86 -7.14
N ASN A 67 -7.73 2.56 -6.87
CA ASN A 67 -6.95 3.25 -7.90
C ASN A 67 -6.41 2.26 -8.94
N ALA A 68 -5.85 1.14 -8.51
CA ALA A 68 -5.31 0.12 -9.41
C ALA A 68 -6.40 -0.54 -10.27
N VAL A 69 -7.54 -0.90 -9.67
CA VAL A 69 -8.65 -1.57 -10.37
C VAL A 69 -9.35 -0.61 -11.32
N VAL A 70 -9.76 0.57 -10.82
CA VAL A 70 -10.63 1.49 -11.58
C VAL A 70 -9.80 2.34 -12.53
N HIS A 71 -8.77 3.00 -12.04
CA HIS A 71 -8.01 3.97 -12.85
C HIS A 71 -6.84 3.33 -13.60
N GLY A 72 -6.11 2.42 -12.96
CA GLY A 72 -5.00 1.72 -13.60
C GLY A 72 -5.48 0.74 -14.66
N ASN A 73 -6.25 -0.24 -14.26
CA ASN A 73 -6.71 -1.33 -15.14
C ASN A 73 -8.01 -1.02 -15.91
N GLY A 74 -8.77 0.04 -15.51
CA GLY A 74 -10.05 0.39 -16.13
C GLY A 74 -11.13 -0.68 -15.96
N GLU A 75 -11.15 -1.33 -14.79
CA GLU A 75 -12.07 -2.43 -14.44
C GLU A 75 -12.02 -3.62 -15.42
N ASN A 76 -10.92 -3.77 -16.16
CA ASN A 76 -10.77 -4.85 -17.12
C ASN A 76 -10.54 -6.17 -16.41
N SER A 77 -11.53 -7.05 -16.42
CA SER A 77 -11.50 -8.36 -15.75
C SER A 77 -10.44 -9.34 -16.27
N CYS A 78 -9.84 -9.05 -17.45
CA CYS A 78 -8.71 -9.82 -17.98
C CYS A 78 -7.37 -9.41 -17.39
N LYS A 79 -7.33 -8.29 -16.66
CA LYS A 79 -6.15 -7.78 -15.95
C LYS A 79 -6.18 -8.15 -14.48
N HIS A 80 -5.01 -8.05 -13.86
CA HIS A 80 -4.83 -8.32 -12.45
C HIS A 80 -4.20 -7.12 -11.74
N VAL A 81 -4.42 -7.05 -10.45
CA VAL A 81 -3.68 -6.19 -9.53
C VAL A 81 -2.80 -7.10 -8.70
N TYR A 82 -1.52 -6.79 -8.62
CA TYR A 82 -0.52 -7.54 -7.87
C TYR A 82 -0.21 -6.80 -6.58
N VAL A 83 -0.24 -7.53 -5.47
CA VAL A 83 0.02 -6.96 -4.15
C VAL A 83 1.14 -7.73 -3.48
N THR A 84 2.11 -6.97 -2.96
CA THR A 84 3.15 -7.48 -2.07
C THR A 84 3.01 -6.80 -0.72
N CYS A 85 2.90 -7.58 0.34
CA CYS A 85 2.86 -7.09 1.72
C CYS A 85 4.03 -7.67 2.50
N ARG A 86 4.80 -6.80 3.16
CA ARG A 86 5.91 -7.15 4.03
C ARG A 86 5.64 -6.64 5.44
N CYS A 87 5.68 -7.56 6.41
CA CYS A 87 5.58 -7.22 7.82
C CYS A 87 6.93 -7.48 8.49
N TYR A 88 7.47 -6.48 9.16
CA TYR A 88 8.75 -6.53 9.83
C TYR A 88 8.57 -6.77 11.34
N MET A 89 9.61 -7.34 11.98
CA MET A 89 9.55 -7.67 13.42
C MET A 89 9.42 -6.45 14.35
N ASP A 90 9.84 -5.29 13.87
CA ASP A 90 9.66 -4.01 14.58
C ASP A 90 8.23 -3.46 14.46
N GLY A 91 7.35 -4.15 13.69
CA GLY A 91 5.97 -3.78 13.46
C GLY A 91 5.77 -2.88 12.24
N GLU A 92 6.81 -2.58 11.47
CA GLU A 92 6.66 -1.87 10.21
C GLU A 92 5.92 -2.74 9.18
N VAL A 93 5.06 -2.11 8.37
CA VAL A 93 4.38 -2.73 7.24
C VAL A 93 4.69 -1.95 5.97
N VAL A 94 5.06 -2.67 4.92
CA VAL A 94 5.22 -2.12 3.57
C VAL A 94 4.30 -2.86 2.62
N ILE A 95 3.41 -2.12 1.96
CA ILE A 95 2.45 -2.64 0.98
C ILE A 95 2.78 -2.04 -0.38
N THR A 96 2.94 -2.89 -1.38
CA THR A 96 3.12 -2.47 -2.77
C THR A 96 1.93 -2.99 -3.57
N VAL A 97 1.25 -2.10 -4.29
CA VAL A 97 0.15 -2.42 -5.20
C VAL A 97 0.57 -2.03 -6.62
N ARG A 98 0.43 -2.96 -7.55
CA ARG A 98 0.78 -2.79 -8.96
C ARG A 98 -0.39 -3.17 -9.86
N ASP A 99 -0.72 -2.31 -10.80
CA ASP A 99 -1.68 -2.59 -11.86
C ASP A 99 -0.98 -2.88 -13.22
N GLU A 100 -1.76 -3.31 -14.21
CA GLU A 100 -1.32 -3.55 -15.58
C GLU A 100 -1.76 -2.41 -16.53
N GLY A 101 -2.00 -1.24 -15.98
CA GLY A 101 -2.35 -0.04 -16.73
C GLY A 101 -1.13 0.66 -17.32
N ARG A 102 -1.39 1.82 -17.92
CA ARG A 102 -0.33 2.68 -18.48
C ARG A 102 0.28 3.61 -17.42
N GLY A 103 -0.23 3.52 -16.17
CA GLY A 103 0.10 4.47 -15.13
C GLY A 103 -0.57 5.83 -15.35
N PHE A 104 -0.20 6.78 -14.52
CA PHE A 104 -0.61 8.18 -14.60
C PHE A 104 0.59 9.04 -14.15
N ASP A 105 0.61 10.31 -14.54
CA ASP A 105 1.63 11.24 -14.06
C ASP A 105 1.26 11.73 -12.65
N PRO A 106 1.98 11.29 -11.60
CA PRO A 106 1.67 11.72 -10.23
C PRO A 106 1.90 13.22 -9.99
N SER A 107 2.65 13.91 -10.88
CA SER A 107 2.93 15.35 -10.76
C SER A 107 1.73 16.21 -11.17
N VAL A 108 0.78 15.65 -11.92
CA VAL A 108 -0.45 16.34 -12.36
C VAL A 108 -1.53 16.32 -11.26
N LEU A 109 -1.28 15.64 -10.14
CA LEU A 109 -2.23 15.57 -9.05
C LEU A 109 -2.36 16.92 -8.35
N VAL A 110 -3.46 17.56 -8.61
CA VAL A 110 -3.84 18.83 -7.97
C VAL A 110 -4.17 18.56 -6.51
N ASP A 111 -3.65 19.39 -5.60
CA ASP A 111 -3.97 19.32 -4.18
C ASP A 111 -5.49 19.50 -3.98
N PRO A 112 -6.20 18.49 -3.45
CA PRO A 112 -7.65 18.55 -3.27
C PRO A 112 -8.09 19.53 -2.17
N THR A 113 -7.16 20.10 -1.40
CA THR A 113 -7.46 21.06 -0.34
C THR A 113 -7.67 22.49 -0.86
N PHE A 114 -7.29 22.79 -2.10
CA PHE A 114 -7.61 24.05 -2.75
C PHE A 114 -9.11 24.14 -3.04
N ARG A 115 -9.76 25.26 -2.65
CA ARG A 115 -11.21 25.49 -2.77
C ARG A 115 -11.77 25.20 -4.17
N ASP A 116 -11.00 25.46 -5.21
CA ASP A 116 -11.42 25.26 -6.61
C ASP A 116 -11.37 23.79 -7.03
N ASN A 117 -10.79 22.90 -6.22
CA ASN A 117 -10.60 21.48 -6.52
C ASN A 117 -11.57 20.55 -5.78
N LEU A 118 -12.53 21.09 -5.01
CA LEU A 118 -13.51 20.31 -4.24
C LEU A 118 -14.40 19.40 -5.09
N LEU A 119 -14.53 19.70 -6.40
CA LEU A 119 -15.30 18.91 -7.35
C LEU A 119 -14.47 17.85 -8.09
N ILE A 120 -13.14 17.84 -7.91
CA ILE A 120 -12.26 16.88 -8.56
C ILE A 120 -12.24 15.61 -7.71
N THR A 121 -12.90 14.55 -8.18
CA THR A 121 -12.91 13.23 -7.52
C THR A 121 -11.56 12.51 -7.65
N HIS A 122 -10.75 12.90 -8.64
CA HIS A 122 -9.42 12.34 -8.88
C HIS A 122 -8.39 13.05 -7.96
N GLY A 123 -7.62 12.27 -7.21
CA GLY A 123 -6.58 12.78 -6.32
C GLY A 123 -6.90 12.71 -4.82
N ARG A 124 -8.17 12.59 -4.43
CA ARG A 124 -8.55 12.43 -3.01
C ARG A 124 -7.96 11.17 -2.40
N GLY A 125 -8.00 10.04 -3.12
CA GLY A 125 -7.45 8.76 -2.65
C GLY A 125 -5.94 8.84 -2.42
N ILE A 126 -5.20 9.51 -3.33
CA ILE A 126 -3.75 9.69 -3.18
C ILE A 126 -3.44 10.61 -2.00
N TYR A 127 -4.18 11.70 -1.83
CA TYR A 127 -4.05 12.57 -0.66
C TYR A 127 -4.33 11.80 0.63
N LEU A 128 -5.37 10.98 0.65
CA LEU A 128 -5.74 10.16 1.80
C LEU A 128 -4.63 9.15 2.13
N MET A 129 -4.12 8.41 1.15
CA MET A 129 -2.98 7.51 1.35
C MET A 129 -1.77 8.25 1.97
N LYS A 130 -1.42 9.43 1.44
CA LYS A 130 -0.30 10.25 1.94
C LYS A 130 -0.55 10.79 3.35
N THR A 131 -1.79 10.98 3.75
CA THR A 131 -2.16 11.44 5.10
C THR A 131 -2.11 10.31 6.12
N LEU A 132 -2.53 9.12 5.71
CA LEU A 132 -2.69 7.97 6.60
C LEU A 132 -1.39 7.16 6.76
N MET A 133 -0.54 7.12 5.73
CA MET A 133 0.70 6.36 5.72
C MET A 133 1.90 7.27 5.97
N ASP A 134 2.96 6.73 6.59
CA ASP A 134 4.18 7.49 6.86
C ASP A 134 4.98 7.81 5.58
N GLU A 135 4.92 6.94 4.60
CA GLU A 135 5.55 7.13 3.30
C GLU A 135 4.66 6.55 2.20
N VAL A 136 4.52 7.29 1.10
CA VAL A 136 3.86 6.84 -0.13
C VAL A 136 4.70 7.26 -1.32
N SER A 137 5.09 6.31 -2.14
CA SER A 137 5.82 6.55 -3.39
C SER A 137 5.13 5.88 -4.57
N PHE A 138 5.36 6.46 -5.76
CA PHE A 138 4.83 5.95 -7.02
C PHE A 138 5.99 5.65 -7.95
N GLU A 139 5.93 4.52 -8.63
CA GLU A 139 6.92 4.04 -9.59
C GLU A 139 6.23 3.66 -10.91
N GLU A 140 7.02 3.39 -11.93
CA GLU A 140 6.53 2.97 -13.25
C GLU A 140 5.44 3.90 -13.81
N GLY A 141 5.63 5.22 -13.68
CA GLY A 141 4.64 6.20 -14.14
C GLY A 141 3.30 6.10 -13.42
N GLY A 142 3.30 5.73 -12.14
CA GLY A 142 2.10 5.63 -11.31
C GLY A 142 1.39 4.28 -11.31
N ALA A 143 1.86 3.31 -12.13
CA ALA A 143 1.30 1.95 -12.14
C ALA A 143 1.69 1.12 -10.91
N VAL A 144 2.66 1.59 -10.13
CA VAL A 144 3.04 0.98 -8.86
C VAL A 144 2.94 2.03 -7.76
N VAL A 145 2.24 1.70 -6.69
CA VAL A 145 2.25 2.47 -5.45
C VAL A 145 2.86 1.63 -4.34
N MET A 146 3.79 2.22 -3.60
CA MET A 146 4.35 1.66 -2.37
C MET A 146 3.94 2.53 -1.19
N MET A 147 3.41 1.90 -0.16
CA MET A 147 2.94 2.52 1.07
C MET A 147 3.66 1.89 2.25
N ARG A 148 4.09 2.71 3.20
CA ARG A 148 4.80 2.29 4.40
C ARG A 148 4.15 2.86 5.65
N LYS A 149 3.90 2.01 6.62
CA LYS A 149 3.44 2.39 7.96
C LYS A 149 4.40 1.85 9.01
N LYS A 150 5.00 2.73 9.78
CA LYS A 150 5.88 2.36 10.91
C LYS A 150 5.03 1.92 12.10
N ALA A 151 5.63 1.15 13.01
CA ALA A 151 4.98 0.91 14.29
C ALA A 151 4.97 2.18 15.13
N ASN A 152 3.89 2.41 15.85
CA ASN A 152 3.86 3.50 16.83
C ASN A 152 4.83 3.22 17.98
N ALA A 153 5.65 4.21 18.34
CA ALA A 153 6.70 4.08 19.36
C ALA A 153 6.18 3.63 20.74
N ASN A 154 4.92 3.93 21.08
CA ASN A 154 4.29 3.55 22.35
C ASN A 154 4.07 2.02 22.50
N SER A 155 4.06 1.26 21.39
CA SER A 155 3.95 -0.20 21.45
C SER A 155 5.28 -0.90 21.75
N ALA A 156 6.41 -0.19 21.62
CA ALA A 156 7.74 -0.72 21.90
C ALA A 156 8.11 -0.72 23.41
N GLU A 157 7.56 0.21 24.19
CA GLU A 157 7.87 0.33 25.62
C GLU A 157 7.22 -0.77 26.50
N GLN A 158 6.19 -1.44 26.02
CA GLN A 158 5.56 -2.56 26.74
C GLN A 158 6.33 -3.89 26.62
N ARG A 159 7.54 -3.88 26.07
CA ARG A 159 8.41 -5.06 25.92
C ARG A 159 9.49 -5.18 27.01
N LYS A 160 9.45 -4.42 28.10
CA LYS A 160 10.35 -4.72 29.21
C LYS A 160 9.75 -5.85 30.06
N PRO A 161 10.52 -6.95 30.25
CA PRO A 161 10.13 -8.08 31.10
C PRO A 161 10.01 -7.67 32.55
#